data_af0446f1175e10189906d266e5c7bb28
#
_entry.id   af0446f1175e10189906d266e5c7bb28
#
_cell.length_a   1.000
_cell.length_b   1.000
_cell.length_c   1.000
_cell.angle_alpha   90.00
_cell.angle_beta   90.00
_cell.angle_gamma   90.00
#
_symmetry.space_group_name_H-M   'P 1'
#
loop_
_entity.id
_entity.type
_entity.pdbx_description
1 polymer ?
#
loop_
_entity_poly.entity_id
_entity_poly.type
_entity_poly.pdbx_seq_one_letter_code
_entity_poly.pdbx_strand_id
1 'polypeptide(L)'
;TITDREALYDLLGLYLQKKDTEMINELVRKLVNIDPDDSDFMFRLALLCFDKNNFDFAEKYFNILLSKSYAPDNINFFLGQIDFNNGRYQEALRHYEKIQQGTFINTKLLNVAKALSRQYGTSQAVSYLEEEVKIKTKNDLLNLLSLKLSIYQEPYDINKVIDLSNEIIKLFPRNERALYTRALAYEKNGDIENMMKDFEMMIDTNPYNSVALNAYGYSLSLHKKKLDYAERLIRRAIEVDPGNAAILDSLAWVLYLKGSYEKAYNYSKLAYSKDQDPEIVSHYYKILLKNGYADEAQKILQQSIKDNPNNENLLNLLNHTNNESAQL
;
A
#
# COMPACT_ATOMS: atom_id res chain seq x y z
N THR A 1 -5.90 31.34 -23.08
CA THR A 1 -5.51 29.93 -23.37
C THR A 1 -4.16 29.69 -22.73
N ILE A 2 -4.09 28.72 -21.78
CA ILE A 2 -2.83 28.29 -21.19
C ILE A 2 -2.03 27.61 -22.30
N THR A 3 -0.87 28.19 -22.64
CA THR A 3 0.06 27.68 -23.65
C THR A 3 1.35 27.14 -23.04
N ASP A 4 1.52 27.31 -21.74
CA ASP A 4 2.65 26.79 -21.00
C ASP A 4 2.51 25.28 -20.80
N ARG A 5 3.49 24.53 -21.30
CA ARG A 5 3.54 23.07 -21.28
C ARG A 5 3.53 22.50 -19.85
N GLU A 6 4.27 23.10 -18.92
CA GLU A 6 4.31 22.65 -17.52
C GLU A 6 2.98 22.94 -16.81
N ALA A 7 2.37 24.09 -17.05
CA ALA A 7 1.05 24.39 -16.49
C ALA A 7 -0.05 23.44 -17.01
N LEU A 8 0.01 23.04 -18.30
CA LEU A 8 -0.90 22.04 -18.86
C LEU A 8 -0.65 20.64 -18.26
N TYR A 9 0.62 20.31 -17.97
CA TYR A 9 1.00 19.04 -17.34
C TYR A 9 0.49 18.96 -15.90
N ASP A 10 0.65 20.02 -15.11
CA ASP A 10 0.13 20.10 -13.75
C ASP A 10 -1.40 20.02 -13.72
N LEU A 11 -2.05 20.73 -14.64
CA LEU A 11 -3.50 20.68 -14.79
C LEU A 11 -4.00 19.27 -15.13
N LEU A 12 -3.28 18.56 -16.00
CA LEU A 12 -3.59 17.15 -16.31
C LEU A 12 -3.56 16.28 -15.05
N GLY A 13 -2.57 16.48 -14.16
CA GLY A 13 -2.49 15.76 -12.88
C GLY A 13 -3.75 15.92 -12.02
N LEU A 14 -4.32 17.12 -11.99
CA LEU A 14 -5.57 17.38 -11.27
C LEU A 14 -6.80 16.69 -11.90
N TYR A 15 -6.90 16.70 -13.23
CA TYR A 15 -8.02 16.04 -13.92
C TYR A 15 -7.92 14.51 -13.89
N LEU A 16 -6.71 13.95 -13.87
CA LEU A 16 -6.49 12.52 -13.65
C LEU A 16 -6.99 12.09 -12.25
N GLN A 17 -6.78 12.91 -11.21
CA GLN A 17 -7.35 12.64 -9.88
C GLN A 17 -8.89 12.69 -9.88
N LYS A 18 -9.47 13.64 -10.63
CA LYS A 18 -10.93 13.79 -10.76
C LYS A 18 -11.58 12.75 -11.68
N LYS A 19 -10.77 11.96 -12.41
CA LYS A 19 -11.24 10.99 -13.43
C LYS A 19 -12.10 11.63 -14.53
N ASP A 20 -11.85 12.90 -14.85
CA ASP A 20 -12.56 13.64 -15.92
C ASP A 20 -11.97 13.26 -17.28
N THR A 21 -12.55 12.23 -17.90
CA THR A 21 -12.04 11.62 -19.12
C THR A 21 -12.02 12.61 -20.31
N GLU A 22 -12.96 13.55 -20.39
CA GLU A 22 -13.04 14.52 -21.50
C GLU A 22 -11.86 15.50 -21.41
N MET A 23 -11.65 16.10 -20.23
CA MET A 23 -10.55 17.04 -20.00
C MET A 23 -9.17 16.35 -20.08
N ILE A 24 -9.05 15.10 -19.60
CA ILE A 24 -7.82 14.31 -19.76
C ILE A 24 -7.49 14.15 -21.25
N ASN A 25 -8.45 13.73 -22.08
CA ASN A 25 -8.26 13.55 -23.52
C ASN A 25 -7.80 14.85 -24.20
N GLU A 26 -8.45 15.97 -23.86
CA GLU A 26 -8.11 17.27 -24.43
C GLU A 26 -6.68 17.71 -24.05
N LEU A 27 -6.34 17.63 -22.75
CA LEU A 27 -5.03 18.05 -22.24
C LEU A 27 -3.90 17.19 -22.78
N VAL A 28 -4.08 15.87 -22.81
CA VAL A 28 -3.09 14.94 -23.35
C VAL A 28 -2.82 15.22 -24.84
N ARG A 29 -3.87 15.47 -25.65
CA ARG A 29 -3.69 15.84 -27.05
C ARG A 29 -2.94 17.15 -27.22
N LYS A 30 -3.27 18.17 -26.42
CA LYS A 30 -2.57 19.47 -26.45
C LYS A 30 -1.09 19.30 -26.09
N LEU A 31 -0.79 18.56 -25.04
CA LEU A 31 0.58 18.33 -24.56
C LEU A 31 1.44 17.60 -25.60
N VAL A 32 0.91 16.54 -26.19
CA VAL A 32 1.65 15.77 -27.22
C VAL A 32 1.85 16.58 -28.49
N ASN A 33 0.89 17.43 -28.88
CA ASN A 33 0.99 18.25 -30.10
C ASN A 33 2.00 19.41 -29.98
N ILE A 34 2.42 19.81 -28.78
CA ILE A 34 3.44 20.86 -28.60
C ILE A 34 4.78 20.41 -29.17
N ASP A 35 5.20 19.17 -28.90
CA ASP A 35 6.39 18.54 -29.43
C ASP A 35 6.22 17.01 -29.47
N PRO A 36 5.74 16.45 -30.59
CA PRO A 36 5.46 15.03 -30.74
C PRO A 36 6.70 14.13 -30.69
N ASP A 37 7.88 14.70 -30.89
CA ASP A 37 9.14 13.96 -30.94
C ASP A 37 9.93 14.00 -29.64
N ASP A 38 9.51 14.79 -28.65
CA ASP A 38 10.10 14.83 -27.32
C ASP A 38 9.77 13.54 -26.53
N SER A 39 10.62 12.54 -26.67
CA SER A 39 10.47 11.24 -26.02
C SER A 39 10.61 11.32 -24.49
N ASP A 40 11.43 12.24 -23.97
CA ASP A 40 11.59 12.44 -22.52
C ASP A 40 10.30 12.98 -21.90
N PHE A 41 9.68 13.95 -22.55
CA PHE A 41 8.40 14.47 -22.08
C PHE A 41 7.27 13.45 -22.22
N MET A 42 7.22 12.72 -23.33
CA MET A 42 6.24 11.66 -23.54
C MET A 42 6.36 10.57 -22.48
N PHE A 43 7.59 10.25 -22.05
CA PHE A 43 7.83 9.30 -20.97
C PHE A 43 7.32 9.84 -19.62
N ARG A 44 7.60 11.12 -19.29
CA ARG A 44 7.05 11.77 -18.08
C ARG A 44 5.52 11.76 -18.08
N LEU A 45 4.91 12.02 -19.24
CA LEU A 45 3.45 12.00 -19.41
C LEU A 45 2.87 10.58 -19.18
N ALA A 46 3.51 9.56 -19.74
CA ALA A 46 3.11 8.17 -19.54
C ALA A 46 3.23 7.75 -18.08
N LEU A 47 4.30 8.16 -17.39
CA LEU A 47 4.48 7.93 -15.95
C LEU A 47 3.39 8.62 -15.12
N LEU A 48 3.04 9.87 -15.40
CA LEU A 48 1.96 10.56 -14.71
C LEU A 48 0.62 9.82 -14.86
N CYS A 49 0.31 9.36 -16.08
CA CYS A 49 -0.90 8.56 -16.32
C CYS A 49 -0.86 7.23 -15.56
N PHE A 50 0.30 6.57 -15.52
CA PHE A 50 0.51 5.33 -14.78
C PHE A 50 0.29 5.52 -13.26
N ASP A 51 0.91 6.53 -12.66
CA ASP A 51 0.80 6.85 -11.23
C ASP A 51 -0.64 7.20 -10.79
N LYS A 52 -1.43 7.71 -11.72
CA LYS A 52 -2.86 8.00 -11.51
C LYS A 52 -3.78 6.84 -11.91
N ASN A 53 -3.23 5.65 -12.17
CA ASN A 53 -3.96 4.45 -12.60
C ASN A 53 -4.75 4.63 -13.92
N ASN A 54 -4.36 5.59 -14.76
CA ASN A 54 -4.92 5.75 -16.10
C ASN A 54 -4.11 4.90 -17.09
N PHE A 55 -4.31 3.59 -16.99
CA PHE A 55 -3.47 2.60 -17.68
C PHE A 55 -3.63 2.63 -19.20
N ASP A 56 -4.79 2.99 -19.73
CA ASP A 56 -5.02 3.06 -21.19
C ASP A 56 -4.11 4.10 -21.87
N PHE A 57 -4.00 5.29 -21.27
CA PHE A 57 -3.09 6.32 -21.76
C PHE A 57 -1.63 5.95 -21.54
N ALA A 58 -1.30 5.44 -20.36
CA ALA A 58 0.07 5.02 -20.05
C ALA A 58 0.54 3.95 -21.04
N GLU A 59 -0.24 2.89 -21.26
CA GLU A 59 0.04 1.80 -22.20
C GLU A 59 0.24 2.33 -23.63
N LYS A 60 -0.64 3.23 -24.08
CA LYS A 60 -0.53 3.84 -25.41
C LYS A 60 0.81 4.54 -25.62
N TYR A 61 1.21 5.42 -24.67
CA TYR A 61 2.43 6.21 -24.84
C TYR A 61 3.69 5.40 -24.58
N PHE A 62 3.67 4.44 -23.67
CA PHE A 62 4.77 3.48 -23.53
C PHE A 62 4.97 2.65 -24.80
N ASN A 63 3.93 2.20 -25.48
CA ASN A 63 4.06 1.49 -26.75
C ASN A 63 4.63 2.36 -27.86
N ILE A 64 4.27 3.65 -27.94
CA ILE A 64 4.88 4.60 -28.90
C ILE A 64 6.37 4.75 -28.60
N LEU A 65 6.76 4.94 -27.34
CA LEU A 65 8.16 5.06 -26.94
C LEU A 65 8.94 3.77 -27.18
N LEU A 66 8.34 2.61 -26.96
CA LEU A 66 8.95 1.32 -27.25
C LEU A 66 9.22 1.16 -28.75
N SER A 67 8.30 1.61 -29.62
CA SER A 67 8.51 1.61 -31.08
C SER A 67 9.65 2.52 -31.53
N LYS A 68 9.93 3.58 -30.78
CA LYS A 68 11.09 4.48 -30.97
C LYS A 68 12.38 3.93 -30.33
N SER A 69 12.35 2.74 -29.72
CA SER A 69 13.46 2.14 -28.95
C SER A 69 13.96 3.02 -27.80
N TYR A 70 13.08 3.85 -27.24
CA TYR A 70 13.40 4.70 -26.10
C TYR A 70 13.31 3.88 -24.80
N ALA A 71 14.41 3.84 -24.01
CA ALA A 71 14.49 3.19 -22.70
C ALA A 71 13.75 1.83 -22.59
N PRO A 72 14.03 0.83 -23.46
CA PRO A 72 13.18 -0.35 -23.64
C PRO A 72 13.00 -1.18 -22.37
N ASP A 73 14.02 -1.29 -21.52
CA ASP A 73 13.92 -2.05 -20.26
C ASP A 73 12.96 -1.38 -19.27
N ASN A 74 13.03 -0.04 -19.13
CA ASN A 74 12.13 0.70 -18.27
C ASN A 74 10.68 0.61 -18.78
N ILE A 75 10.48 0.74 -20.09
CA ILE A 75 9.15 0.67 -20.68
C ILE A 75 8.56 -0.73 -20.53
N ASN A 76 9.34 -1.79 -20.80
CA ASN A 76 8.87 -3.16 -20.58
C ASN A 76 8.52 -3.42 -19.10
N PHE A 77 9.21 -2.77 -18.16
CA PHE A 77 8.82 -2.85 -16.75
C PHE A 77 7.42 -2.26 -16.52
N PHE A 78 7.14 -1.05 -17.00
CA PHE A 78 5.83 -0.40 -16.79
C PHE A 78 4.70 -1.08 -17.57
N LEU A 79 4.94 -1.52 -18.80
CA LEU A 79 3.96 -2.32 -19.55
C LEU A 79 3.63 -3.63 -18.85
N GLY A 80 4.64 -4.33 -18.31
CA GLY A 80 4.44 -5.52 -17.50
C GLY A 80 3.62 -5.25 -16.23
N GLN A 81 3.83 -4.10 -15.57
CA GLN A 81 3.02 -3.70 -14.41
C GLN A 81 1.56 -3.41 -14.80
N ILE A 82 1.33 -2.73 -15.93
CA ILE A 82 -0.01 -2.47 -16.46
C ILE A 82 -0.73 -3.78 -16.77
N ASP A 83 -0.05 -4.70 -17.45
CA ASP A 83 -0.62 -6.02 -17.76
C ASP A 83 -0.93 -6.81 -16.50
N PHE A 84 -0.03 -6.81 -15.53
CA PHE A 84 -0.26 -7.47 -14.24
C PHE A 84 -1.49 -6.91 -13.50
N ASN A 85 -1.61 -5.57 -13.42
CA ASN A 85 -2.74 -4.91 -12.76
C ASN A 85 -4.07 -5.17 -13.48
N ASN A 86 -4.04 -5.34 -14.80
CA ASN A 86 -5.21 -5.68 -15.62
C ASN A 86 -5.51 -7.20 -15.65
N GLY A 87 -4.76 -8.03 -14.92
CA GLY A 87 -4.94 -9.49 -14.89
C GLY A 87 -4.39 -10.22 -16.12
N ARG A 88 -3.70 -9.54 -17.01
CA ARG A 88 -3.06 -10.10 -18.23
C ARG A 88 -1.69 -10.70 -17.87
N TYR A 89 -1.66 -11.73 -17.02
CA TYR A 89 -0.41 -12.23 -16.43
C TYR A 89 0.56 -12.82 -17.45
N GLN A 90 0.06 -13.43 -18.52
CA GLN A 90 0.90 -13.98 -19.58
C GLN A 90 1.63 -12.86 -20.37
N GLU A 91 0.94 -11.77 -20.65
CA GLU A 91 1.50 -10.59 -21.29
C GLU A 91 2.52 -9.91 -20.37
N ALA A 92 2.21 -9.78 -19.09
CA ALA A 92 3.14 -9.27 -18.08
C ALA A 92 4.46 -10.06 -18.07
N LEU A 93 4.40 -11.39 -18.08
CA LEU A 93 5.60 -12.26 -18.18
C LEU A 93 6.43 -11.94 -19.41
N ARG A 94 5.80 -11.82 -20.60
CA ARG A 94 6.50 -11.49 -21.84
C ARG A 94 7.23 -10.13 -21.80
N HIS A 95 6.65 -9.14 -21.10
CA HIS A 95 7.29 -7.85 -20.90
C HIS A 95 8.45 -7.95 -19.91
N TYR A 96 8.27 -8.60 -18.76
CA TYR A 96 9.35 -8.76 -17.78
C TYR A 96 10.54 -9.57 -18.33
N GLU A 97 10.32 -10.59 -19.14
CA GLU A 97 11.38 -11.37 -19.78
C GLU A 97 12.32 -10.53 -20.65
N LYS A 98 11.81 -9.48 -21.30
CA LYS A 98 12.59 -8.57 -22.16
C LYS A 98 13.51 -7.63 -21.38
N ILE A 99 13.35 -7.49 -20.05
CA ILE A 99 14.21 -6.64 -19.23
C ILE A 99 15.57 -7.35 -19.06
N GLN A 100 16.61 -6.75 -19.60
CA GLN A 100 17.96 -7.30 -19.57
C GLN A 100 18.93 -6.51 -18.67
N GLN A 101 18.70 -5.20 -18.53
CA GLN A 101 19.57 -4.26 -17.84
C GLN A 101 18.75 -3.20 -17.07
N GLY A 102 19.44 -2.29 -16.42
CA GLY A 102 18.85 -1.11 -15.84
C GLY A 102 18.33 -1.28 -14.42
N THR A 103 17.66 -0.26 -13.95
CA THR A 103 17.22 -0.11 -12.55
C THR A 103 16.27 -1.22 -12.10
N PHE A 104 15.47 -1.77 -13.01
CA PHE A 104 14.41 -2.73 -12.67
C PHE A 104 14.83 -4.20 -12.73
N ILE A 105 16.09 -4.49 -13.04
CA ILE A 105 16.58 -5.88 -13.11
C ILE A 105 16.41 -6.62 -11.77
N ASN A 106 16.65 -5.92 -10.66
CA ASN A 106 16.52 -6.51 -9.32
C ASN A 106 15.06 -6.76 -8.91
N THR A 107 14.11 -6.00 -9.46
CA THR A 107 12.67 -6.18 -9.21
C THR A 107 12.04 -7.18 -10.16
N LYS A 108 12.70 -7.49 -11.29
CA LYS A 108 12.24 -8.45 -12.29
C LYS A 108 11.91 -9.82 -11.67
N LEU A 109 12.81 -10.35 -10.84
CA LEU A 109 12.63 -11.67 -10.21
C LEU A 109 11.31 -11.75 -9.43
N LEU A 110 11.04 -10.75 -8.60
CA LEU A 110 9.80 -10.71 -7.80
C LEU A 110 8.57 -10.53 -8.69
N ASN A 111 8.64 -9.69 -9.71
CA ASN A 111 7.50 -9.41 -10.59
C ASN A 111 7.16 -10.62 -11.47
N VAL A 112 8.16 -11.31 -12.02
CA VAL A 112 7.97 -12.59 -12.72
C VAL A 112 7.37 -13.62 -11.77
N ALA A 113 7.90 -13.78 -10.56
CA ALA A 113 7.38 -14.74 -9.59
C ALA A 113 5.92 -14.40 -9.20
N LYS A 114 5.57 -13.12 -9.01
CA LYS A 114 4.19 -12.71 -8.76
C LYS A 114 3.26 -13.05 -9.93
N ALA A 115 3.68 -12.77 -11.16
CA ALA A 115 2.89 -13.10 -12.34
C ALA A 115 2.71 -14.62 -12.50
N LEU A 116 3.76 -15.41 -12.28
CA LEU A 116 3.70 -16.87 -12.26
C LEU A 116 2.76 -17.39 -11.16
N SER A 117 2.81 -16.80 -9.96
CA SER A 117 1.91 -17.14 -8.85
C SER A 117 0.45 -16.93 -9.21
N ARG A 118 0.12 -15.82 -9.86
CA ARG A 118 -1.25 -15.50 -10.32
C ARG A 118 -1.71 -16.40 -11.47
N GLN A 119 -0.82 -16.74 -12.40
CA GLN A 119 -1.13 -17.51 -13.61
C GLN A 119 -1.14 -19.02 -13.35
N TYR A 120 -0.18 -19.55 -12.59
CA TYR A 120 0.08 -20.97 -12.47
C TYR A 120 0.13 -21.48 -11.03
N GLY A 121 -0.01 -20.58 -10.05
CA GLY A 121 0.02 -20.90 -8.64
C GLY A 121 1.39 -20.68 -7.97
N THR A 122 1.34 -20.63 -6.64
CA THR A 122 2.47 -20.27 -5.77
C THR A 122 3.66 -21.21 -5.92
N SER A 123 3.42 -22.52 -6.12
CA SER A 123 4.50 -23.50 -6.28
C SER A 123 5.38 -23.20 -7.49
N GLN A 124 4.78 -22.81 -8.62
CA GLN A 124 5.53 -22.46 -9.84
C GLN A 124 6.40 -21.20 -9.62
N ALA A 125 5.86 -20.20 -8.91
CA ALA A 125 6.61 -19.00 -8.56
C ALA A 125 7.81 -19.30 -7.67
N VAL A 126 7.65 -20.18 -6.68
CA VAL A 126 8.73 -20.58 -5.78
C VAL A 126 9.82 -21.36 -6.53
N SER A 127 9.43 -22.33 -7.38
CA SER A 127 10.40 -23.08 -8.21
C SER A 127 11.22 -22.13 -9.09
N TYR A 128 10.58 -21.18 -9.75
CA TYR A 128 11.27 -20.16 -10.54
C TYR A 128 12.30 -19.39 -9.71
N LEU A 129 11.94 -18.93 -8.50
CA LEU A 129 12.87 -18.20 -7.64
C LEU A 129 14.08 -19.07 -7.21
N GLU A 130 13.85 -20.35 -6.92
CA GLU A 130 14.89 -21.29 -6.53
C GLU A 130 15.86 -21.62 -7.69
N GLU A 131 15.38 -21.61 -8.93
CA GLU A 131 16.19 -21.80 -10.13
C GLU A 131 17.02 -20.57 -10.47
N GLU A 132 16.44 -19.36 -10.37
CA GLU A 132 17.08 -18.10 -10.79
C GLU A 132 18.06 -17.55 -9.74
N VAL A 133 17.74 -17.66 -8.45
CA VAL A 133 18.59 -17.13 -7.38
C VAL A 133 19.73 -18.09 -7.07
N LYS A 134 20.94 -17.74 -7.48
CA LYS A 134 22.16 -18.54 -7.18
C LYS A 134 22.68 -18.19 -5.78
N ILE A 135 22.56 -19.12 -4.86
CA ILE A 135 22.99 -18.96 -3.47
C ILE A 135 24.51 -19.19 -3.38
N LYS A 136 25.28 -18.13 -3.13
CA LYS A 136 26.73 -18.18 -2.84
C LYS A 136 27.04 -17.66 -1.45
N THR A 137 26.20 -16.79 -0.92
CA THR A 137 26.38 -16.10 0.36
C THR A 137 25.13 -16.20 1.23
N LYS A 138 25.26 -15.85 2.52
CA LYS A 138 24.10 -15.71 3.40
C LYS A 138 23.12 -14.63 2.92
N ASN A 139 23.62 -13.59 2.26
CA ASN A 139 22.78 -12.52 1.72
C ASN A 139 21.96 -12.98 0.50
N ASP A 140 22.51 -13.87 -0.34
CA ASP A 140 21.75 -14.47 -1.43
C ASP A 140 20.62 -15.34 -0.89
N LEU A 141 20.89 -16.11 0.17
CA LEU A 141 19.87 -16.90 0.86
C LEU A 141 18.80 -15.98 1.48
N LEU A 142 19.18 -14.88 2.15
CA LEU A 142 18.25 -13.89 2.68
C LEU A 142 17.37 -13.31 1.57
N ASN A 143 17.96 -13.00 0.40
CA ASN A 143 17.21 -12.48 -0.75
C ASN A 143 16.17 -13.51 -1.22
N LEU A 144 16.58 -14.77 -1.43
CA LEU A 144 15.65 -15.84 -1.84
C LEU A 144 14.51 -16.01 -0.84
N LEU A 145 14.82 -16.12 0.46
CA LEU A 145 13.79 -16.27 1.50
C LEU A 145 12.85 -15.07 1.54
N SER A 146 13.36 -13.85 1.36
CA SER A 146 12.56 -12.63 1.32
C SER A 146 11.64 -12.55 0.11
N LEU A 147 12.10 -13.03 -1.05
CA LEU A 147 11.28 -13.16 -2.27
C LEU A 147 10.17 -14.20 -2.06
N LYS A 148 10.51 -15.38 -1.54
CA LYS A 148 9.52 -16.43 -1.23
C LYS A 148 8.49 -15.93 -0.21
N LEU A 149 8.92 -15.22 0.83
CA LEU A 149 8.05 -14.61 1.82
C LEU A 149 7.04 -13.65 1.16
N SER A 150 7.49 -12.82 0.22
CA SER A 150 6.61 -11.91 -0.54
C SER A 150 5.58 -12.66 -1.40
N ILE A 151 5.91 -13.85 -1.93
CA ILE A 151 4.98 -14.68 -2.70
C ILE A 151 3.91 -15.30 -1.80
N TYR A 152 4.27 -15.78 -0.60
CA TYR A 152 3.31 -16.37 0.33
C TYR A 152 2.47 -15.34 1.10
N GLN A 153 2.74 -14.05 0.94
CA GLN A 153 1.86 -12.98 1.42
C GLN A 153 0.65 -12.74 0.50
N GLU A 154 0.70 -13.20 -0.79
CA GLU A 154 -0.40 -13.09 -1.74
C GLU A 154 -0.45 -14.28 -2.71
N PRO A 155 -1.27 -15.33 -2.49
CA PRO A 155 -2.29 -15.49 -1.41
C PRO A 155 -1.63 -15.70 -0.04
N TYR A 156 -2.30 -15.24 1.02
CA TYR A 156 -1.72 -15.25 2.35
C TYR A 156 -1.73 -16.66 2.98
N ASP A 157 -0.56 -17.29 3.04
CA ASP A 157 -0.34 -18.56 3.75
C ASP A 157 0.38 -18.29 5.08
N ILE A 158 -0.39 -18.20 6.16
CA ILE A 158 0.10 -17.90 7.51
C ILE A 158 1.26 -18.82 7.91
N ASN A 159 1.13 -20.11 7.70
CA ASN A 159 2.13 -21.08 8.13
C ASN A 159 3.45 -20.86 7.38
N LYS A 160 3.40 -20.72 6.07
CA LYS A 160 4.59 -20.44 5.25
C LYS A 160 5.22 -19.11 5.57
N VAL A 161 4.42 -18.08 5.86
CA VAL A 161 4.92 -16.77 6.29
C VAL A 161 5.68 -16.88 7.62
N ILE A 162 5.15 -17.61 8.60
CA ILE A 162 5.81 -17.84 9.89
C ILE A 162 7.11 -18.66 9.69
N ASP A 163 7.05 -19.76 8.94
CA ASP A 163 8.19 -20.65 8.69
C ASP A 163 9.36 -19.91 8.03
N LEU A 164 9.09 -19.18 6.95
CA LEU A 164 10.12 -18.40 6.25
C LEU A 164 10.68 -17.26 7.10
N SER A 165 9.82 -16.60 7.89
CA SER A 165 10.29 -15.59 8.83
C SER A 165 11.18 -16.19 9.91
N ASN A 166 10.87 -17.41 10.41
CA ASN A 166 11.73 -18.14 11.35
C ASN A 166 13.09 -18.45 10.75
N GLU A 167 13.14 -18.89 9.48
CA GLU A 167 14.41 -19.14 8.78
C GLU A 167 15.23 -17.87 8.63
N ILE A 168 14.61 -16.75 8.25
CA ILE A 168 15.29 -15.45 8.14
C ILE A 168 15.83 -15.01 9.50
N ILE A 169 15.03 -15.07 10.57
CA ILE A 169 15.43 -14.65 11.91
C ILE A 169 16.52 -15.55 12.49
N LYS A 170 16.51 -16.83 12.17
CA LYS A 170 17.61 -17.75 12.55
C LYS A 170 18.96 -17.32 11.93
N LEU A 171 18.96 -16.82 10.70
CA LEU A 171 20.16 -16.33 10.00
C LEU A 171 20.53 -14.91 10.42
N PHE A 172 19.52 -14.07 10.64
CA PHE A 172 19.61 -12.64 10.93
C PHE A 172 18.65 -12.28 12.08
N PRO A 173 19.02 -12.49 13.36
CA PRO A 173 18.09 -12.38 14.50
C PRO A 173 17.45 -11.00 14.70
N ARG A 174 18.05 -9.95 14.12
CA ARG A 174 17.54 -8.57 14.19
C ARG A 174 17.00 -8.07 12.84
N ASN A 175 16.56 -8.96 11.96
CA ASN A 175 15.94 -8.57 10.71
C ASN A 175 14.53 -7.99 10.98
N GLU A 176 14.44 -6.66 10.98
CA GLU A 176 13.19 -5.93 11.30
C GLU A 176 12.03 -6.36 10.41
N ARG A 177 12.26 -6.53 9.10
CA ARG A 177 11.22 -6.94 8.17
C ARG A 177 10.64 -8.31 8.51
N ALA A 178 11.51 -9.28 8.82
CA ALA A 178 11.07 -10.63 9.16
C ALA A 178 10.34 -10.67 10.52
N LEU A 179 10.84 -9.94 11.51
CA LEU A 179 10.18 -9.79 12.82
C LEU A 179 8.80 -9.15 12.67
N TYR A 180 8.72 -8.04 11.93
CA TYR A 180 7.45 -7.35 11.67
C TYR A 180 6.44 -8.26 10.95
N THR A 181 6.88 -8.92 9.88
CA THR A 181 6.01 -9.82 9.10
C THR A 181 5.54 -11.00 9.94
N ARG A 182 6.41 -11.57 10.80
CA ARG A 182 6.04 -12.69 11.68
C ARG A 182 5.11 -12.24 12.81
N ALA A 183 5.33 -11.06 13.37
CA ALA A 183 4.43 -10.47 14.38
C ALA A 183 3.00 -10.33 13.83
N LEU A 184 2.83 -9.77 12.63
CA LEU A 184 1.52 -9.66 11.99
C LEU A 184 0.91 -11.03 11.63
N ALA A 185 1.74 -12.01 11.26
CA ALA A 185 1.28 -13.37 11.02
C ALA A 185 0.81 -14.05 12.31
N TYR A 186 1.52 -13.88 13.43
CA TYR A 186 1.08 -14.34 14.74
C TYR A 186 -0.22 -13.66 15.19
N GLU A 187 -0.35 -12.34 14.98
CA GLU A 187 -1.59 -11.61 15.27
C GLU A 187 -2.77 -12.21 14.52
N LYS A 188 -2.63 -12.40 13.20
CA LYS A 188 -3.66 -12.97 12.34
C LYS A 188 -4.01 -14.41 12.72
N ASN A 189 -3.05 -15.16 13.27
CA ASN A 189 -3.24 -16.51 13.80
C ASN A 189 -3.79 -16.54 15.25
N GLY A 190 -4.00 -15.38 15.88
CA GLY A 190 -4.46 -15.26 17.27
C GLY A 190 -3.38 -15.50 18.34
N ASP A 191 -2.13 -15.66 17.93
CA ASP A 191 -0.98 -15.85 18.84
C ASP A 191 -0.41 -14.50 19.28
N ILE A 192 -1.16 -13.83 20.13
CA ILE A 192 -0.82 -12.48 20.61
C ILE A 192 0.46 -12.47 21.46
N GLU A 193 0.78 -13.57 22.12
CA GLU A 193 1.98 -13.65 22.95
C GLU A 193 3.26 -13.61 22.10
N ASN A 194 3.33 -14.38 21.04
CA ASN A 194 4.49 -14.38 20.14
C ASN A 194 4.55 -13.10 19.28
N MET A 195 3.42 -12.54 18.88
CA MET A 195 3.36 -11.20 18.28
C MET A 195 4.04 -10.15 19.18
N MET A 196 3.69 -10.12 20.46
CA MET A 196 4.28 -9.17 21.42
C MET A 196 5.81 -9.32 21.52
N LYS A 197 6.32 -10.56 21.59
CA LYS A 197 7.76 -10.84 21.66
C LYS A 197 8.53 -10.29 20.46
N ASP A 198 7.96 -10.43 19.27
CA ASP A 198 8.60 -9.93 18.05
C ASP A 198 8.64 -8.40 18.01
N PHE A 199 7.55 -7.73 18.35
CA PHE A 199 7.54 -6.27 18.46
C PHE A 199 8.47 -5.75 19.56
N GLU A 200 8.52 -6.41 20.72
CA GLU A 200 9.46 -6.08 21.81
C GLU A 200 10.92 -6.19 21.31
N MET A 201 11.28 -7.25 20.59
CA MET A 201 12.61 -7.41 20.02
C MET A 201 12.92 -6.30 18.99
N MET A 202 11.98 -5.86 18.19
CA MET A 202 12.16 -4.74 17.25
C MET A 202 12.44 -3.43 18.01
N ILE A 203 11.66 -3.13 19.04
CA ILE A 203 11.78 -1.90 19.84
C ILE A 203 13.07 -1.92 20.67
N ASP A 204 13.48 -3.08 21.19
CA ASP A 204 14.76 -3.23 21.89
C ASP A 204 15.96 -3.01 20.97
N THR A 205 15.83 -3.38 19.70
CA THR A 205 16.86 -3.17 18.68
C THR A 205 16.90 -1.71 18.21
N ASN A 206 15.74 -1.11 17.98
CA ASN A 206 15.58 0.28 17.55
C ASN A 206 14.43 0.96 18.30
N PRO A 207 14.72 1.63 19.45
CA PRO A 207 13.70 2.29 20.28
C PRO A 207 12.97 3.45 19.60
N TYR A 208 13.49 3.93 18.46
CA TYR A 208 12.90 5.03 17.66
C TYR A 208 12.24 4.53 16.37
N ASN A 209 11.99 3.23 16.23
CA ASN A 209 11.24 2.70 15.11
C ASN A 209 9.74 3.04 15.27
N SER A 210 9.30 4.17 14.68
CA SER A 210 7.91 4.64 14.78
C SER A 210 6.91 3.62 14.21
N VAL A 211 7.29 2.89 13.16
CA VAL A 211 6.45 1.85 12.55
C VAL A 211 6.22 0.69 13.52
N ALA A 212 7.29 0.17 14.16
CA ALA A 212 7.16 -0.91 15.14
C ALA A 212 6.38 -0.46 16.38
N LEU A 213 6.69 0.73 16.89
CA LEU A 213 5.98 1.31 18.05
C LEU A 213 4.48 1.45 17.78
N ASN A 214 4.13 1.99 16.61
CA ASN A 214 2.73 2.17 16.21
C ASN A 214 2.02 0.83 16.00
N ALA A 215 2.62 -0.07 15.22
CA ALA A 215 2.03 -1.37 14.94
C ALA A 215 1.79 -2.16 16.21
N TYR A 216 2.76 -2.20 17.13
CA TYR A 216 2.58 -2.87 18.43
C TYR A 216 1.43 -2.27 19.24
N GLY A 217 1.42 -0.94 19.39
CA GLY A 217 0.36 -0.24 20.13
C GLY A 217 -1.02 -0.46 19.51
N TYR A 218 -1.12 -0.38 18.20
CA TYR A 218 -2.37 -0.60 17.47
C TYR A 218 -2.86 -2.05 17.61
N SER A 219 -2.00 -3.05 17.41
CA SER A 219 -2.33 -4.47 17.58
C SER A 219 -2.81 -4.77 19.00
N LEU A 220 -2.17 -4.22 20.05
CA LEU A 220 -2.67 -4.35 21.42
C LEU A 220 -4.07 -3.77 21.58
N SER A 221 -4.37 -2.65 20.92
CA SER A 221 -5.67 -2.00 20.98
C SER A 221 -6.78 -2.81 20.30
N LEU A 222 -6.52 -3.41 19.16
CA LEU A 222 -7.46 -4.30 18.46
C LEU A 222 -7.90 -5.47 19.33
N HIS A 223 -6.97 -6.03 20.10
CA HIS A 223 -7.25 -7.11 21.06
C HIS A 223 -7.69 -6.62 22.44
N LYS A 224 -7.91 -5.30 22.60
CA LYS A 224 -8.28 -4.66 23.89
C LYS A 224 -7.36 -5.06 25.03
N LYS A 225 -6.09 -5.31 24.75
CA LYS A 225 -5.07 -5.69 25.73
C LYS A 225 -4.17 -4.52 26.07
N LYS A 226 -3.87 -4.35 27.36
CA LYS A 226 -2.87 -3.38 27.85
C LYS A 226 -3.02 -1.98 27.22
N LEU A 227 -4.26 -1.43 27.14
CA LEU A 227 -4.55 -0.16 26.46
C LEU A 227 -3.67 1.01 26.93
N ASP A 228 -3.29 1.06 28.23
CA ASP A 228 -2.36 2.10 28.72
C ASP A 228 -0.95 1.94 28.16
N TYR A 229 -0.51 0.71 27.95
CA TYR A 229 0.77 0.44 27.31
C TYR A 229 0.72 0.73 25.81
N ALA A 230 -0.36 0.36 25.16
CA ALA A 230 -0.62 0.70 23.76
C ALA A 230 -0.55 2.22 23.53
N GLU A 231 -1.22 3.01 24.39
CA GLU A 231 -1.16 4.46 24.32
C GLU A 231 0.28 5.00 24.47
N ARG A 232 1.05 4.48 25.42
CA ARG A 232 2.45 4.91 25.59
C ARG A 232 3.32 4.60 24.37
N LEU A 233 3.15 3.44 23.74
CA LEU A 233 3.88 3.06 22.54
C LEU A 233 3.56 4.01 21.37
N ILE A 234 2.26 4.27 21.14
CA ILE A 234 1.84 5.14 20.04
C ILE A 234 2.26 6.60 20.28
N ARG A 235 2.24 7.08 21.53
CA ARG A 235 2.77 8.42 21.86
C ARG A 235 4.25 8.53 21.56
N ARG A 236 5.06 7.50 21.87
CA ARG A 236 6.46 7.46 21.44
C ARG A 236 6.60 7.46 19.91
N ALA A 237 5.73 6.76 19.20
CA ALA A 237 5.73 6.81 17.74
C ALA A 237 5.46 8.24 17.20
N ILE A 238 4.53 8.99 17.82
CA ILE A 238 4.25 10.40 17.50
C ILE A 238 5.46 11.29 17.78
N GLU A 239 6.21 11.05 18.85
CA GLU A 239 7.43 11.83 19.14
C GLU A 239 8.48 11.68 18.02
N VAL A 240 8.52 10.52 17.35
CA VAL A 240 9.43 10.25 16.23
C VAL A 240 8.87 10.78 14.90
N ASP A 241 7.57 10.58 14.66
CA ASP A 241 6.90 10.98 13.41
C ASP A 241 5.54 11.67 13.70
N PRO A 242 5.56 12.96 14.12
CA PRO A 242 4.37 13.66 14.60
C PRO A 242 3.36 14.00 13.50
N GLY A 243 3.77 13.89 12.24
CA GLY A 243 2.93 14.21 11.07
C GLY A 243 2.18 13.03 10.48
N ASN A 244 2.42 11.83 10.94
CA ASN A 244 1.92 10.60 10.35
C ASN A 244 0.43 10.37 10.69
N ALA A 245 -0.41 10.35 9.65
CA ALA A 245 -1.85 10.18 9.79
C ALA A 245 -2.23 8.85 10.47
N ALA A 246 -1.58 7.74 10.09
CA ALA A 246 -1.86 6.43 10.65
C ALA A 246 -1.49 6.33 12.15
N ILE A 247 -0.41 7.00 12.57
CA ILE A 247 -0.01 7.02 13.99
C ILE A 247 -1.00 7.88 14.81
N LEU A 248 -1.44 9.01 14.26
CA LEU A 248 -2.45 9.88 14.89
C LEU A 248 -3.79 9.16 15.02
N ASP A 249 -4.19 8.41 13.98
CA ASP A 249 -5.41 7.59 13.99
C ASP A 249 -5.32 6.47 15.03
N SER A 250 -4.20 5.77 15.11
CA SER A 250 -3.97 4.75 16.12
C SER A 250 -4.11 5.30 17.54
N LEU A 251 -3.60 6.52 17.80
CA LEU A 251 -3.80 7.17 19.10
C LEU A 251 -5.27 7.51 19.35
N ALA A 252 -5.94 8.05 18.33
CA ALA A 252 -7.37 8.36 18.44
C ALA A 252 -8.19 7.11 18.76
N TRP A 253 -7.88 5.98 18.12
CA TRP A 253 -8.54 4.71 18.35
C TRP A 253 -8.33 4.17 19.77
N VAL A 254 -7.09 4.19 20.26
CA VAL A 254 -6.80 3.78 21.66
C VAL A 254 -7.54 4.67 22.65
N LEU A 255 -7.55 5.99 22.46
CA LEU A 255 -8.28 6.93 23.33
C LEU A 255 -9.79 6.69 23.29
N TYR A 256 -10.35 6.37 22.12
CA TYR A 256 -11.75 5.97 21.97
C TYR A 256 -12.07 4.70 22.77
N LEU A 257 -11.25 3.67 22.66
CA LEU A 257 -11.41 2.42 23.41
C LEU A 257 -11.28 2.63 24.93
N LYS A 258 -10.52 3.62 25.37
CA LYS A 258 -10.39 4.04 26.78
C LYS A 258 -11.53 4.95 27.26
N GLY A 259 -12.49 5.29 26.40
CA GLY A 259 -13.61 6.19 26.73
C GLY A 259 -13.26 7.69 26.75
N SER A 260 -12.06 8.07 26.32
CA SER A 260 -11.60 9.46 26.24
C SER A 260 -12.05 10.12 24.90
N TYR A 261 -13.36 10.19 24.68
CA TYR A 261 -13.95 10.51 23.38
C TYR A 261 -13.59 11.90 22.83
N GLU A 262 -13.51 12.94 23.67
CA GLU A 262 -13.11 14.27 23.26
C GLU A 262 -11.66 14.33 22.75
N LYS A 263 -10.73 13.66 23.50
CA LYS A 263 -9.33 13.57 23.04
C LYS A 263 -9.22 12.74 21.76
N ALA A 264 -9.97 11.64 21.67
CA ALA A 264 -10.04 10.82 20.47
C ALA A 264 -10.49 11.65 19.26
N TYR A 265 -11.52 12.50 19.41
CA TYR A 265 -12.00 13.38 18.35
C TYR A 265 -10.91 14.32 17.84
N ASN A 266 -10.14 14.95 18.73
CA ASN A 266 -9.10 15.89 18.33
C ASN A 266 -8.00 15.21 17.48
N TYR A 267 -7.54 14.02 17.87
CA TYR A 267 -6.53 13.28 17.12
C TYR A 267 -7.09 12.69 15.83
N SER A 268 -8.30 12.15 15.83
CA SER A 268 -8.90 11.57 14.60
C SER A 268 -9.22 12.63 13.56
N LYS A 269 -9.66 13.84 13.97
CA LYS A 269 -9.84 14.99 13.10
C LYS A 269 -8.54 15.42 12.44
N LEU A 270 -7.44 15.42 13.21
CA LEU A 270 -6.12 15.73 12.68
C LEU A 270 -5.63 14.65 11.70
N ALA A 271 -5.82 13.35 12.01
CA ALA A 271 -5.50 12.25 11.11
C ALA A 271 -6.27 12.35 9.79
N TYR A 272 -7.59 12.53 9.86
CA TYR A 272 -8.46 12.68 8.69
C TYR A 272 -8.11 13.89 7.82
N SER A 273 -7.64 15.00 8.43
CA SER A 273 -7.20 16.18 7.67
C SER A 273 -5.94 15.95 6.84
N LYS A 274 -5.16 14.91 7.18
CA LYS A 274 -3.90 14.55 6.53
C LYS A 274 -4.08 13.42 5.52
N ASP A 275 -4.93 12.46 5.85
CA ASP A 275 -5.19 11.30 5.01
C ASP A 275 -6.65 10.83 5.22
N GLN A 276 -7.32 10.50 4.12
CA GLN A 276 -8.70 10.00 4.09
C GLN A 276 -8.74 8.51 3.71
N ASP A 277 -7.71 7.76 4.11
CA ASP A 277 -7.73 6.31 4.00
C ASP A 277 -9.01 5.72 4.62
N PRO A 278 -9.64 4.70 4.02
CA PRO A 278 -10.86 4.08 4.52
C PRO A 278 -10.84 3.64 5.98
N GLU A 279 -9.69 3.23 6.52
CA GLU A 279 -9.56 2.85 7.92
C GLU A 279 -9.64 4.07 8.83
N ILE A 280 -8.92 5.14 8.50
CA ILE A 280 -8.97 6.44 9.22
C ILE A 280 -10.40 7.00 9.20
N VAL A 281 -11.06 6.96 8.04
CA VAL A 281 -12.47 7.37 7.91
C VAL A 281 -13.37 6.54 8.81
N SER A 282 -13.17 5.22 8.85
CA SER A 282 -13.96 4.29 9.66
C SER A 282 -13.84 4.59 11.17
N HIS A 283 -12.63 4.87 11.64
CA HIS A 283 -12.40 5.26 13.04
C HIS A 283 -12.99 6.63 13.33
N TYR A 284 -12.75 7.62 12.47
CA TYR A 284 -13.26 8.97 12.64
C TYR A 284 -14.79 9.00 12.67
N TYR A 285 -15.45 8.25 11.79
CA TYR A 285 -16.90 8.06 11.78
C TYR A 285 -17.42 7.60 13.14
N LYS A 286 -16.85 6.53 13.72
CA LYS A 286 -17.25 5.98 15.02
C LYS A 286 -17.01 6.97 16.17
N ILE A 287 -15.91 7.71 16.12
CA ILE A 287 -15.54 8.72 17.11
C ILE A 287 -16.49 9.92 17.02
N LEU A 288 -16.86 10.37 15.81
CA LEU A 288 -17.87 11.43 15.62
C LEU A 288 -19.20 11.07 16.23
N LEU A 289 -19.70 9.86 15.97
CA LEU A 289 -20.97 9.39 16.55
C LEU A 289 -20.96 9.43 18.09
N LYS A 290 -19.84 9.00 18.72
CA LYS A 290 -19.69 9.02 20.18
C LYS A 290 -19.61 10.43 20.77
N ASN A 291 -19.20 11.41 19.97
CA ASN A 291 -19.16 12.82 20.37
C ASN A 291 -20.42 13.60 19.97
N GLY A 292 -21.45 12.93 19.41
CA GLY A 292 -22.74 13.57 19.05
C GLY A 292 -22.75 14.28 17.70
N TYR A 293 -21.74 14.08 16.84
CA TYR A 293 -21.63 14.71 15.51
C TYR A 293 -22.17 13.81 14.39
N ALA A 294 -23.42 13.33 14.55
CA ALA A 294 -24.02 12.35 13.65
C ALA A 294 -24.12 12.83 12.18
N ASP A 295 -24.51 14.10 11.95
CA ASP A 295 -24.63 14.66 10.61
C ASP A 295 -23.29 14.75 9.88
N GLU A 296 -22.22 15.12 10.59
CA GLU A 296 -20.87 15.16 10.05
C GLU A 296 -20.35 13.75 9.72
N ALA A 297 -20.58 12.80 10.63
CA ALA A 297 -20.24 11.40 10.42
C ALA A 297 -20.87 10.86 9.13
N GLN A 298 -22.17 11.10 8.94
CA GLN A 298 -22.87 10.62 7.76
C GLN A 298 -22.34 11.22 6.46
N LYS A 299 -22.05 12.52 6.44
CA LYS A 299 -21.49 13.19 5.26
C LYS A 299 -20.12 12.62 4.88
N ILE A 300 -19.26 12.40 5.87
CA ILE A 300 -17.91 11.85 5.65
C ILE A 300 -17.98 10.41 5.12
N LEU A 301 -18.84 9.58 5.70
CA LEU A 301 -19.04 8.19 5.24
C LEU A 301 -19.53 8.14 3.80
N GLN A 302 -20.56 8.94 3.47
CA GLN A 302 -21.12 9.00 2.10
C GLN A 302 -20.06 9.45 1.09
N GLN A 303 -19.25 10.45 1.42
CA GLN A 303 -18.18 10.91 0.53
C GLN A 303 -17.13 9.82 0.34
N SER A 304 -16.67 9.19 1.42
CA SER A 304 -15.64 8.13 1.34
C SER A 304 -16.11 6.90 0.56
N ILE A 305 -17.40 6.54 0.62
CA ILE A 305 -17.99 5.47 -0.20
C ILE A 305 -17.99 5.84 -1.69
N LYS A 306 -18.26 7.10 -2.05
CA LYS A 306 -18.16 7.54 -3.45
C LYS A 306 -16.75 7.41 -4.00
N ASP A 307 -15.75 7.73 -3.17
CA ASP A 307 -14.35 7.67 -3.55
C ASP A 307 -13.82 6.22 -3.54
N ASN A 308 -14.40 5.35 -2.71
CA ASN A 308 -14.02 3.94 -2.52
C ASN A 308 -15.24 3.00 -2.58
N PRO A 309 -15.91 2.85 -3.73
CA PRO A 309 -17.23 2.20 -3.83
C PRO A 309 -17.22 0.70 -3.51
N ASN A 310 -16.06 0.05 -3.55
CA ASN A 310 -15.92 -1.39 -3.28
C ASN A 310 -15.31 -1.69 -1.91
N ASN A 311 -15.14 -0.69 -1.03
CA ASN A 311 -14.56 -0.92 0.28
C ASN A 311 -15.59 -1.53 1.24
N GLU A 312 -15.41 -2.81 1.58
CA GLU A 312 -16.34 -3.58 2.41
C GLU A 312 -16.52 -2.98 3.81
N ASN A 313 -15.47 -2.41 4.42
CA ASN A 313 -15.54 -1.83 5.76
C ASN A 313 -16.47 -0.60 5.79
N LEU A 314 -16.35 0.27 4.78
CA LEU A 314 -17.21 1.46 4.66
C LEU A 314 -18.66 1.08 4.33
N LEU A 315 -18.86 0.09 3.45
CA LEU A 315 -20.19 -0.42 3.12
C LEU A 315 -20.89 -1.07 4.32
N ASN A 316 -20.13 -1.80 5.15
CA ASN A 316 -20.66 -2.39 6.38
C ASN A 316 -21.09 -1.32 7.40
N LEU A 317 -20.34 -0.22 7.53
CA LEU A 317 -20.75 0.91 8.39
C LEU A 317 -22.06 1.53 7.92
N LEU A 318 -22.25 1.71 6.61
CA LEU A 318 -23.51 2.24 6.05
C LEU A 318 -24.70 1.33 6.35
N ASN A 319 -24.53 0.01 6.19
CA ASN A 319 -25.57 -0.97 6.45
C ASN A 319 -26.00 -1.02 7.94
N HIS A 320 -25.04 -0.90 8.87
CA HIS A 320 -25.36 -0.81 10.30
C HIS A 320 -26.17 0.44 10.63
N THR A 321 -25.82 1.58 10.06
CA THR A 321 -26.54 2.86 10.31
C THR A 321 -27.96 2.81 9.80
N ASN A 322 -28.21 2.23 8.62
CA ASN A 322 -29.54 2.10 8.04
C ASN A 322 -30.44 1.17 8.87
N ASN A 323 -29.88 0.11 9.46
CA ASN A 323 -30.62 -0.82 10.32
C ASN A 323 -31.00 -0.20 11.68
N GLU A 324 -30.14 0.63 12.27
CA GLU A 324 -30.48 1.36 13.51
C GLU A 324 -31.55 2.44 13.26
N SER A 325 -31.51 3.11 12.11
CA SER A 325 -32.51 4.13 11.73
C SER A 325 -33.88 3.52 11.34
N ALA A 326 -33.92 2.24 10.96
CA ALA A 326 -35.16 1.54 10.63
C ALA A 326 -35.88 0.93 11.87
N GLN A 327 -35.22 0.95 13.04
CA GLN A 327 -35.76 0.43 14.30
C GLN A 327 -36.26 1.54 15.26
N LEU A 328 -36.14 2.81 14.85
CA LEU A 328 -36.66 3.99 15.53
C LEU A 328 -37.91 4.54 14.77
#